data_5632b0470593cabcece68d7ad1012fde
#
_entry.id   5632b0470593cabcece68d7ad1012fde
#
_cell.length_a   1.000
_cell.length_b   1.000
_cell.length_c   1.000
_cell.angle_alpha   90.00
_cell.angle_beta   90.00
_cell.angle_gamma   90.00
#
_symmetry.space_group_name_H-M   'P 1'
#
loop_
_entity.id
_entity.type
_entity.pdbx_description
1 polymer ?
#
loop_
_entity_poly.entity_id
_entity_poly.type
_entity_poly.pdbx_seq_one_letter_code
_entity_poly.pdbx_strand_id
1 'polypeptide(L)'
;SQLGQFNPAGQIMRRMCREYRMVIRMLEARGTEDFGLISQELYGAASDAFHAGDPTLADLGLMFSDYLNNIDKRGDLQDEPKDLTAKDAVKMLQTRLNKVFGEDETTIRVFESDGILADAAAGADYIKIRSDAMFNARDVKALEVHEGLVHVATTLNGLNQPICTFLSKGPPSSTVTQEGLAILMEVIAFASYPT
;
A
#
# COMPACT_ATOMS: atom_id res chain seq x y z
N SER A 1 15.42 3.88 -28.98
CA SER A 1 15.72 4.44 -27.67
C SER A 1 17.23 4.64 -27.51
N GLN A 2 17.67 5.75 -26.96
CA GLN A 2 19.09 6.04 -26.74
C GLN A 2 19.72 5.15 -25.65
N LEU A 3 18.90 4.45 -24.85
CA LEU A 3 19.36 3.50 -23.86
C LEU A 3 19.57 2.14 -24.52
N GLY A 4 20.79 1.64 -24.45
CA GLY A 4 21.18 0.35 -25.02
C GLY A 4 20.26 -0.80 -24.58
N GLN A 5 20.00 -1.74 -25.49
CA GLN A 5 19.08 -2.86 -25.25
C GLN A 5 19.47 -3.71 -24.03
N PHE A 6 20.75 -3.78 -23.71
CA PHE A 6 21.29 -4.60 -22.63
C PHE A 6 21.56 -3.81 -21.33
N ASN A 7 21.32 -2.49 -21.31
CA ASN A 7 21.50 -1.69 -20.11
C ASN A 7 20.37 -2.03 -19.08
N PRO A 8 20.70 -2.48 -17.86
CA PRO A 8 19.70 -2.85 -16.84
C PRO A 8 18.72 -1.71 -16.50
N ALA A 9 19.22 -0.48 -16.32
CA ALA A 9 18.38 0.68 -16.05
C ALA A 9 17.42 0.94 -17.23
N GLY A 10 17.92 0.81 -18.47
CA GLY A 10 17.09 0.93 -19.67
C GLY A 10 16.03 -0.18 -19.77
N GLN A 11 16.30 -1.38 -19.29
CA GLN A 11 15.31 -2.46 -19.25
C GLN A 11 14.21 -2.15 -18.22
N ILE A 12 14.58 -1.69 -17.02
CA ILE A 12 13.64 -1.28 -15.97
C ILE A 12 12.73 -0.15 -16.49
N MET A 13 13.29 0.91 -17.05
CA MET A 13 12.52 2.03 -17.57
C MET A 13 11.56 1.62 -18.69
N ARG A 14 11.98 0.74 -19.60
CA ARG A 14 11.10 0.22 -20.66
C ARG A 14 9.96 -0.63 -20.09
N ARG A 15 10.23 -1.43 -19.06
CA ARG A 15 9.19 -2.18 -18.36
C ARG A 15 8.19 -1.24 -17.71
N MET A 16 8.64 -0.27 -16.94
CA MET A 16 7.80 0.75 -16.31
C MET A 16 6.93 1.48 -17.34
N CYS A 17 7.52 1.93 -18.46
CA CYS A 17 6.76 2.59 -19.52
C CYS A 17 5.66 1.69 -20.12
N ARG A 18 5.92 0.39 -20.28
CA ARG A 18 4.87 -0.54 -20.74
C ARG A 18 3.76 -0.68 -19.72
N GLU A 19 4.09 -0.84 -18.44
CA GLU A 19 3.10 -0.98 -17.38
C GLU A 19 2.22 0.29 -17.26
N TYR A 20 2.82 1.49 -17.29
CA TYR A 20 2.04 2.73 -17.27
C TYR A 20 1.16 2.92 -18.51
N ARG A 21 1.61 2.49 -19.68
CA ARG A 21 0.73 2.47 -20.87
C ARG A 21 -0.46 1.55 -20.67
N MET A 22 -0.27 0.41 -20.03
CA MET A 22 -1.39 -0.50 -19.70
C MET A 22 -2.32 0.11 -18.66
N VAL A 23 -1.80 0.83 -17.63
CA VAL A 23 -2.63 1.58 -16.69
C VAL A 23 -3.50 2.62 -17.42
N ILE A 24 -2.94 3.37 -18.37
CA ILE A 24 -3.72 4.33 -19.16
C ILE A 24 -4.83 3.61 -19.94
N ARG A 25 -4.51 2.52 -20.63
CA ARG A 25 -5.51 1.73 -21.38
C ARG A 25 -6.59 1.17 -20.46
N MET A 26 -6.22 0.71 -19.26
CA MET A 26 -7.17 0.25 -18.25
C MET A 26 -8.15 1.37 -17.85
N LEU A 27 -7.63 2.58 -17.61
CA LEU A 27 -8.45 3.74 -17.27
C LEU A 27 -9.36 4.19 -18.43
N GLU A 28 -8.91 4.09 -19.68
CA GLU A 28 -9.72 4.35 -20.87
C GLU A 28 -10.84 3.31 -21.03
N ALA A 29 -10.58 2.06 -20.60
CA ALA A 29 -11.56 0.96 -20.67
C ALA A 29 -12.57 0.94 -19.50
N ARG A 30 -12.61 1.95 -18.62
CA ARG A 30 -13.57 2.01 -17.51
C ARG A 30 -15.02 1.84 -17.98
N GLY A 31 -15.74 0.94 -17.30
CA GLY A 31 -17.11 0.62 -17.61
C GLY A 31 -17.28 -0.44 -18.73
N THR A 32 -16.19 -1.03 -19.20
CA THR A 32 -16.20 -2.16 -20.16
C THR A 32 -15.56 -3.40 -19.53
N GLU A 33 -15.74 -4.57 -20.17
CA GLU A 33 -15.10 -5.84 -19.75
C GLU A 33 -13.58 -5.78 -19.83
N ASP A 34 -13.03 -5.01 -20.77
CA ASP A 34 -11.57 -4.84 -20.94
C ASP A 34 -10.89 -4.25 -19.72
N PHE A 35 -11.59 -3.44 -18.91
CA PHE A 35 -11.05 -2.93 -17.67
C PHE A 35 -10.61 -4.06 -16.73
N GLY A 36 -11.48 -5.06 -16.55
CA GLY A 36 -11.19 -6.22 -15.70
C GLY A 36 -10.03 -7.06 -16.22
N LEU A 37 -9.99 -7.31 -17.53
CA LEU A 37 -8.92 -8.08 -18.16
C LEU A 37 -7.56 -7.41 -18.03
N ILE A 38 -7.48 -6.11 -18.30
CA ILE A 38 -6.21 -5.35 -18.17
C ILE A 38 -5.80 -5.24 -16.69
N SER A 39 -6.76 -5.07 -15.78
CA SER A 39 -6.49 -5.05 -14.33
C SER A 39 -5.86 -6.37 -13.86
N GLN A 40 -6.40 -7.51 -14.30
CA GLN A 40 -5.83 -8.82 -13.97
C GLN A 40 -4.42 -9.01 -14.55
N GLU A 41 -4.16 -8.52 -15.76
CA GLU A 41 -2.81 -8.59 -16.34
C GLU A 41 -1.79 -7.75 -15.55
N LEU A 42 -2.21 -6.60 -14.98
CA LEU A 42 -1.35 -5.70 -14.22
C LEU A 42 -1.13 -6.13 -12.76
N TYR A 43 -2.18 -6.61 -12.11
CA TYR A 43 -2.21 -6.83 -10.66
C TYR A 43 -2.44 -8.27 -10.25
N GLY A 44 -2.69 -9.17 -11.21
CA GLY A 44 -3.04 -10.56 -10.94
C GLY A 44 -4.53 -10.78 -10.69
N ALA A 45 -4.88 -12.04 -10.49
CA ALA A 45 -6.25 -12.51 -10.27
C ALA A 45 -6.33 -13.45 -9.05
N ALA A 46 -7.52 -13.55 -8.46
CA ALA A 46 -7.77 -14.47 -7.35
C ALA A 46 -7.58 -15.95 -7.73
N SER A 47 -7.64 -16.25 -9.03
CA SER A 47 -7.36 -17.58 -9.59
C SER A 47 -5.87 -17.90 -9.76
N ASP A 48 -4.97 -16.93 -9.53
CA ASP A 48 -3.54 -17.15 -9.62
C ASP A 48 -3.02 -18.00 -8.47
N ALA A 49 -1.95 -18.74 -8.72
CA ALA A 49 -1.22 -19.51 -7.74
C ALA A 49 0.27 -19.14 -7.77
N PHE A 50 1.00 -19.32 -6.67
CA PHE A 50 2.43 -19.01 -6.63
C PHE A 50 3.25 -19.95 -7.52
N HIS A 51 2.90 -21.24 -7.55
CA HIS A 51 3.49 -22.24 -8.40
C HIS A 51 2.41 -23.17 -8.97
N ALA A 52 2.75 -23.87 -10.04
CA ALA A 52 1.85 -24.85 -10.62
C ALA A 52 1.53 -25.97 -9.61
N GLY A 53 0.24 -26.15 -9.32
CA GLY A 53 -0.23 -27.15 -8.37
C GLY A 53 -0.44 -26.63 -6.95
N ASP A 54 -0.04 -25.39 -6.64
CA ASP A 54 -0.38 -24.72 -5.38
C ASP A 54 -1.87 -24.34 -5.33
N PRO A 55 -2.43 -24.16 -4.11
CA PRO A 55 -3.73 -23.51 -3.96
C PRO A 55 -3.75 -22.14 -4.63
N THR A 56 -4.90 -21.75 -5.16
CA THR A 56 -5.10 -20.39 -5.68
C THR A 56 -5.11 -19.37 -4.56
N LEU A 57 -4.95 -18.08 -4.89
CA LEU A 57 -5.08 -17.00 -3.90
C LEU A 57 -6.47 -16.98 -3.26
N ALA A 58 -7.51 -17.35 -4.00
CA ALA A 58 -8.86 -17.51 -3.45
C ALA A 58 -8.94 -18.65 -2.43
N ASP A 59 -8.33 -19.81 -2.73
CA ASP A 59 -8.29 -20.93 -1.80
C ASP A 59 -7.52 -20.58 -0.51
N LEU A 60 -6.40 -19.88 -0.65
CA LEU A 60 -5.63 -19.38 0.50
C LEU A 60 -6.44 -18.39 1.32
N GLY A 61 -7.17 -17.48 0.67
CA GLY A 61 -8.05 -16.53 1.34
C GLY A 61 -9.13 -17.25 2.17
N LEU A 62 -9.75 -18.30 1.63
CA LEU A 62 -10.73 -19.10 2.36
C LEU A 62 -10.10 -19.84 3.55
N MET A 63 -8.91 -20.43 3.36
CA MET A 63 -8.18 -21.10 4.44
C MET A 63 -7.83 -20.15 5.58
N PHE A 64 -7.37 -18.95 5.27
CA PHE A 64 -7.08 -17.92 6.28
C PHE A 64 -8.35 -17.43 6.98
N SER A 65 -9.44 -17.20 6.24
CA SER A 65 -10.74 -16.83 6.81
C SER A 65 -11.23 -17.88 7.82
N ASP A 66 -11.17 -19.15 7.47
CA ASP A 66 -11.54 -20.24 8.39
C ASP A 66 -10.65 -20.29 9.63
N TYR A 67 -9.36 -20.08 9.46
CA TYR A 67 -8.41 -20.05 10.57
C TYR A 67 -8.71 -18.89 11.53
N LEU A 68 -8.91 -17.67 11.00
CA LEU A 68 -9.24 -16.48 11.79
C LEU A 68 -10.57 -16.63 12.52
N ASN A 69 -11.62 -17.13 11.85
CA ASN A 69 -12.91 -17.42 12.47
C ASN A 69 -12.80 -18.42 13.66
N ASN A 70 -11.84 -19.34 13.59
CA ASN A 70 -11.61 -20.28 14.68
C ASN A 70 -10.86 -19.64 15.88
N ILE A 71 -10.01 -18.65 15.64
CA ILE A 71 -9.36 -17.86 16.70
C ILE A 71 -10.39 -16.95 17.38
N ASP A 72 -11.19 -16.22 16.60
CA ASP A 72 -12.22 -15.32 17.11
C ASP A 72 -13.21 -16.03 18.02
N LYS A 73 -13.65 -17.25 17.65
CA LYS A 73 -14.53 -18.10 18.49
C LYS A 73 -13.94 -18.47 19.84
N ARG A 74 -12.62 -18.39 20.02
CA ARG A 74 -11.95 -18.64 21.30
C ARG A 74 -11.98 -17.43 22.23
N GLY A 75 -12.41 -16.26 21.73
CA GLY A 75 -12.44 -15.01 22.48
C GLY A 75 -11.05 -14.44 22.78
N ASP A 76 -10.03 -14.87 22.04
CA ASP A 76 -8.65 -14.44 22.24
C ASP A 76 -8.38 -13.05 21.64
N LEU A 77 -9.28 -12.58 20.77
CA LEU A 77 -9.20 -11.26 20.15
C LEU A 77 -10.14 -10.30 20.88
N GLN A 78 -9.59 -9.31 21.55
CA GLN A 78 -10.36 -8.20 22.13
C GLN A 78 -10.32 -7.02 21.15
N ASP A 79 -11.49 -6.63 20.65
CA ASP A 79 -11.63 -5.39 19.89
C ASP A 79 -11.28 -4.19 20.78
N GLU A 80 -10.22 -3.47 20.43
CA GLU A 80 -9.91 -2.19 21.04
C GLU A 80 -10.93 -1.15 20.54
N PRO A 81 -11.64 -0.43 21.43
CA PRO A 81 -12.61 0.57 21.00
C PRO A 81 -11.94 1.65 20.16
N LYS A 82 -12.60 2.05 19.07
CA LYS A 82 -12.18 3.17 18.23
C LYS A 82 -12.71 4.48 18.81
N ASP A 83 -11.89 5.16 19.57
CA ASP A 83 -12.23 6.37 20.31
C ASP A 83 -11.57 7.65 19.76
N LEU A 84 -10.70 7.51 18.77
CA LEU A 84 -10.03 8.64 18.14
C LEU A 84 -10.77 9.07 16.87
N THR A 85 -11.03 10.37 16.75
CA THR A 85 -11.53 10.95 15.50
C THR A 85 -10.46 10.99 14.43
N ALA A 86 -10.84 11.18 13.15
CA ALA A 86 -9.89 11.40 12.06
C ALA A 86 -8.90 12.53 12.37
N LYS A 87 -9.39 13.61 13.01
CA LYS A 87 -8.56 14.75 13.42
C LYS A 87 -7.51 14.36 14.46
N ASP A 88 -7.87 13.51 15.42
CA ASP A 88 -6.93 13.02 16.44
C ASP A 88 -5.90 12.10 15.80
N ALA A 89 -6.34 11.20 14.90
CA ALA A 89 -5.47 10.33 14.15
C ALA A 89 -4.46 11.12 13.28
N VAL A 90 -4.91 12.16 12.57
CA VAL A 90 -4.05 13.07 11.80
C VAL A 90 -2.97 13.68 12.69
N LYS A 91 -3.35 14.25 13.84
CA LYS A 91 -2.41 14.89 14.77
C LYS A 91 -1.38 13.89 15.32
N MET A 92 -1.84 12.71 15.72
CA MET A 92 -0.96 11.67 16.25
C MET A 92 0.01 11.16 15.19
N LEU A 93 -0.50 10.84 14.00
CA LEU A 93 0.29 10.32 12.89
C LEU A 93 1.32 11.35 12.42
N GLN A 94 0.91 12.62 12.24
CA GLN A 94 1.84 13.70 11.87
C GLN A 94 2.97 13.83 12.90
N THR A 95 2.64 13.80 14.20
CA THR A 95 3.65 13.90 15.27
C THR A 95 4.64 12.74 15.23
N ARG A 96 4.17 11.52 14.94
CA ARG A 96 5.04 10.33 14.84
C ARG A 96 5.94 10.39 13.62
N LEU A 97 5.39 10.77 12.46
CA LEU A 97 6.15 10.88 11.22
C LEU A 97 7.21 11.99 11.29
N ASN A 98 6.91 13.12 11.92
CA ASN A 98 7.86 14.20 12.14
C ASN A 98 9.09 13.75 12.94
N LYS A 99 8.94 12.82 13.90
CA LYS A 99 10.07 12.25 14.65
C LYS A 99 11.01 11.44 13.78
N VAL A 100 10.51 10.83 12.71
CA VAL A 100 11.30 9.97 11.81
C VAL A 100 11.89 10.77 10.65
N PHE A 101 11.09 11.63 10.04
CA PHE A 101 11.43 12.33 8.80
C PHE A 101 11.87 13.78 9.00
N GLY A 102 11.76 14.31 10.23
CA GLY A 102 12.04 15.72 10.55
C GLY A 102 10.76 16.56 10.59
N GLU A 103 10.90 17.77 11.15
CA GLU A 103 9.79 18.70 11.39
C GLU A 103 9.53 19.66 10.21
N ASP A 104 10.28 19.55 9.13
CA ASP A 104 10.05 20.35 7.93
C ASP A 104 8.66 20.01 7.36
N GLU A 105 7.75 20.99 7.35
CA GLU A 105 6.37 20.87 6.85
C GLU A 105 6.27 20.39 5.40
N THR A 106 7.40 20.39 4.69
CA THR A 106 7.50 19.96 3.29
C THR A 106 7.76 18.45 3.13
N THR A 107 8.07 17.71 4.22
CA THR A 107 8.53 16.33 4.08
C THR A 107 7.36 15.36 3.94
N ILE A 108 6.41 15.34 4.85
CA ILE A 108 5.20 14.51 4.78
C ILE A 108 4.04 15.28 5.41
N ARG A 109 2.93 15.36 4.70
CA ARG A 109 1.71 16.00 5.19
C ARG A 109 0.64 14.96 5.49
N VAL A 110 0.03 15.03 6.67
CA VAL A 110 -1.13 14.21 7.02
C VAL A 110 -2.35 15.12 7.13
N PHE A 111 -3.45 14.78 6.45
CA PHE A 111 -4.67 15.59 6.48
C PHE A 111 -5.94 14.77 6.24
N GLU A 112 -7.07 15.30 6.71
CA GLU A 112 -8.39 14.72 6.49
C GLU A 112 -8.83 14.86 5.03
N SER A 113 -9.58 13.88 4.52
CA SER A 113 -10.11 13.87 3.15
C SER A 113 -11.41 13.09 3.07
N ASP A 114 -12.41 13.68 2.40
CA ASP A 114 -13.68 13.03 2.06
C ASP A 114 -13.62 12.24 0.74
N GLY A 115 -12.51 12.36 0.01
CA GLY A 115 -12.38 11.83 -1.35
C GLY A 115 -11.71 10.45 -1.45
N ILE A 116 -11.63 9.69 -0.35
CA ILE A 116 -11.05 8.35 -0.33
C ILE A 116 -12.05 7.34 0.23
N LEU A 117 -12.00 6.09 -0.27
CA LEU A 117 -12.85 4.99 0.20
C LEU A 117 -12.20 4.24 1.37
N ALA A 118 -10.89 4.07 1.35
CA ALA A 118 -10.12 3.48 2.44
C ALA A 118 -10.04 4.42 3.63
N ASP A 119 -9.76 3.90 4.83
CA ASP A 119 -9.59 4.70 6.04
C ASP A 119 -8.37 5.63 5.95
N ALA A 120 -7.33 5.21 5.22
CA ALA A 120 -6.17 6.03 4.86
C ALA A 120 -5.66 5.72 3.46
N ALA A 121 -4.89 6.64 2.88
CA ALA A 121 -4.23 6.45 1.59
C ALA A 121 -2.97 7.31 1.49
N ALA A 122 -1.83 6.68 1.17
CA ALA A 122 -0.58 7.39 0.92
C ALA A 122 -0.51 7.98 -0.48
N GLY A 123 0.09 9.15 -0.58
CA GLY A 123 0.57 9.75 -1.83
C GLY A 123 2.09 9.82 -1.86
N ALA A 124 2.63 10.68 -2.71
CA ALA A 124 4.08 10.81 -2.86
C ALA A 124 4.75 11.41 -1.61
N ASP A 125 4.10 12.40 -0.99
CA ASP A 125 4.59 13.19 0.15
C ASP A 125 3.48 13.49 1.16
N TYR A 126 2.39 12.73 1.14
CA TYR A 126 1.26 12.94 2.02
C TYR A 126 0.53 11.64 2.35
N ILE A 127 -0.22 11.68 3.45
CA ILE A 127 -1.18 10.65 3.82
C ILE A 127 -2.54 11.33 4.03
N LYS A 128 -3.56 10.80 3.37
CA LYS A 128 -4.97 11.18 3.58
C LYS A 128 -5.59 10.26 4.60
N ILE A 129 -6.36 10.83 5.52
CA ILE A 129 -7.18 10.11 6.50
C ILE A 129 -8.65 10.41 6.19
N ARG A 130 -9.48 9.40 6.11
CA ARG A 130 -10.90 9.56 5.81
C ARG A 130 -11.61 10.28 6.95
N SER A 131 -12.31 11.39 6.64
CA SER A 131 -12.82 12.34 7.62
C SER A 131 -13.88 11.76 8.57
N ASP A 132 -14.66 10.77 8.10
CA ASP A 132 -15.74 10.13 8.87
C ASP A 132 -15.32 8.83 9.57
N ALA A 133 -14.05 8.42 9.43
CA ALA A 133 -13.54 7.22 10.06
C ALA A 133 -13.17 7.45 11.54
N MET A 134 -13.31 6.40 12.32
CA MET A 134 -12.87 6.34 13.72
C MET A 134 -11.70 5.37 13.84
N PHE A 135 -10.78 5.70 14.74
CA PHE A 135 -9.52 4.98 14.92
C PHE A 135 -9.28 4.65 16.39
N ASN A 136 -8.39 3.74 16.65
CA ASN A 136 -7.74 3.55 17.94
C ASN A 136 -6.22 3.81 17.84
N ALA A 137 -5.50 3.73 18.94
CA ALA A 137 -4.07 4.00 18.98
C ALA A 137 -3.26 2.98 18.14
N ARG A 138 -3.78 1.77 17.98
CA ARG A 138 -3.17 0.71 17.18
C ARG A 138 -3.39 0.95 15.69
N ASP A 139 -4.60 1.35 15.28
CA ASP A 139 -4.85 1.75 13.89
C ASP A 139 -3.86 2.84 13.45
N VAL A 140 -3.66 3.88 14.30
CA VAL A 140 -2.69 4.93 14.00
C VAL A 140 -1.26 4.39 13.92
N LYS A 141 -0.90 3.38 14.72
CA LYS A 141 0.41 2.73 14.62
C LYS A 141 0.54 1.90 13.33
N ALA A 142 -0.48 1.18 12.94
CA ALA A 142 -0.50 0.46 11.67
C ALA A 142 -0.33 1.43 10.49
N LEU A 143 -1.07 2.54 10.49
CA LEU A 143 -0.93 3.59 9.46
C LEU A 143 0.45 4.24 9.45
N GLU A 144 1.08 4.48 10.61
CA GLU A 144 2.47 4.95 10.68
C GLU A 144 3.42 4.02 9.94
N VAL A 145 3.29 2.71 10.19
CA VAL A 145 4.16 1.70 9.60
C VAL A 145 3.85 1.50 8.11
N HIS A 146 2.60 1.23 7.78
CA HIS A 146 2.15 0.90 6.43
C HIS A 146 2.32 2.09 5.48
N GLU A 147 1.59 3.17 5.74
CA GLU A 147 1.52 4.32 4.86
C GLU A 147 2.80 5.18 4.95
N GLY A 148 3.29 5.41 6.17
CA GLY A 148 4.44 6.30 6.41
C GLY A 148 5.77 5.63 6.14
N LEU A 149 6.10 4.55 6.88
CA LEU A 149 7.42 3.95 6.87
C LEU A 149 7.67 3.00 5.69
N VAL A 150 6.63 2.57 4.98
CA VAL A 150 6.78 1.77 3.75
C VAL A 150 6.47 2.60 2.52
N HIS A 151 5.23 3.03 2.31
CA HIS A 151 4.85 3.66 1.05
C HIS A 151 5.50 5.03 0.83
N VAL A 152 5.32 5.96 1.77
CA VAL A 152 5.91 7.31 1.66
C VAL A 152 7.44 7.25 1.72
N ALA A 153 8.02 6.46 2.63
CA ALA A 153 9.47 6.31 2.73
C ALA A 153 10.08 5.76 1.43
N THR A 154 9.45 4.78 0.80
CA THR A 154 9.88 4.24 -0.50
C THR A 154 9.89 5.32 -1.57
N THR A 155 8.84 6.14 -1.63
CA THR A 155 8.74 7.25 -2.58
C THR A 155 9.82 8.30 -2.34
N LEU A 156 10.00 8.73 -1.08
CA LEU A 156 11.03 9.72 -0.72
C LEU A 156 12.45 9.20 -0.98
N ASN A 157 12.73 7.94 -0.66
CA ASN A 157 14.02 7.32 -0.98
C ASN A 157 14.27 7.31 -2.50
N GLY A 158 13.25 7.05 -3.29
CA GLY A 158 13.34 7.12 -4.75
C GLY A 158 13.59 8.53 -5.26
N LEU A 159 12.92 9.54 -4.68
CA LEU A 159 13.13 10.96 -5.03
C LEU A 159 14.54 11.45 -4.69
N ASN A 160 15.11 10.95 -3.60
CA ASN A 160 16.45 11.33 -3.14
C ASN A 160 17.57 10.65 -3.92
N GLN A 161 17.26 9.78 -4.89
CA GLN A 161 18.29 9.20 -5.75
C GLN A 161 18.89 10.27 -6.67
N PRO A 162 20.23 10.39 -6.74
CA PRO A 162 20.86 11.46 -7.51
C PRO A 162 20.68 11.33 -9.02
N ILE A 163 20.44 10.10 -9.52
CA ILE A 163 20.31 9.82 -10.95
C ILE A 163 18.99 9.11 -11.27
N CYS A 164 18.61 8.10 -10.47
CA CYS A 164 17.48 7.22 -10.73
C CYS A 164 16.20 7.69 -10.02
N THR A 165 15.84 8.97 -10.11
CA THR A 165 14.63 9.54 -9.47
C THR A 165 13.32 8.85 -9.90
N PHE A 166 13.33 8.15 -11.05
CA PHE A 166 12.19 7.34 -11.49
C PHE A 166 11.83 6.20 -10.52
N LEU A 167 12.74 5.82 -9.62
CA LEU A 167 12.47 4.83 -8.56
C LEU A 167 11.44 5.32 -7.54
N SER A 168 11.16 6.64 -7.49
CA SER A 168 10.05 7.18 -6.70
C SER A 168 8.67 6.81 -7.25
N LYS A 169 8.60 6.29 -8.47
CA LYS A 169 7.36 5.87 -9.11
C LYS A 169 7.16 4.38 -8.93
N GLY A 170 6.08 4.00 -8.26
CA GLY A 170 5.70 2.59 -8.06
C GLY A 170 4.92 2.05 -9.26
N PRO A 171 5.56 1.37 -10.23
CA PRO A 171 4.82 0.71 -11.30
C PRO A 171 3.99 -0.46 -10.73
N PRO A 172 2.91 -0.90 -11.42
CA PRO A 172 2.07 -2.00 -10.97
C PRO A 172 2.83 -3.24 -10.48
N SER A 173 3.91 -3.61 -11.16
CA SER A 173 4.74 -4.77 -10.75
C SER A 173 5.45 -4.62 -9.40
N SER A 174 5.56 -3.42 -8.84
CA SER A 174 6.12 -3.19 -7.51
C SER A 174 5.09 -3.29 -6.38
N THR A 175 3.79 -3.25 -6.71
CA THR A 175 2.71 -3.21 -5.73
C THR A 175 2.76 -4.42 -4.80
N VAL A 176 2.87 -5.64 -5.36
CA VAL A 176 2.93 -6.88 -4.55
C VAL A 176 4.06 -6.84 -3.51
N THR A 177 5.24 -6.33 -3.91
CA THR A 177 6.38 -6.20 -2.99
C THR A 177 6.15 -5.13 -1.94
N GLN A 178 5.58 -3.99 -2.29
CA GLN A 178 5.32 -2.90 -1.35
C GLN A 178 4.25 -3.28 -0.32
N GLU A 179 3.13 -3.85 -0.77
CA GLU A 179 2.06 -4.31 0.12
C GLU A 179 2.55 -5.45 1.03
N GLY A 180 3.26 -6.43 0.46
CA GLY A 180 3.84 -7.52 1.26
C GLY A 180 4.85 -7.01 2.29
N LEU A 181 5.67 -6.00 1.96
CA LEU A 181 6.58 -5.37 2.90
C LEU A 181 5.80 -4.61 3.99
N ALA A 182 4.75 -3.88 3.62
CA ALA A 182 3.95 -3.12 4.58
C ALA A 182 3.31 -4.05 5.63
N ILE A 183 2.65 -5.12 5.20
CA ILE A 183 2.07 -6.13 6.09
C ILE A 183 3.14 -6.79 6.96
N LEU A 184 4.28 -7.18 6.40
CA LEU A 184 5.39 -7.76 7.16
C LEU A 184 5.89 -6.79 8.24
N MET A 185 6.04 -5.51 7.90
CA MET A 185 6.49 -4.50 8.84
C MET A 185 5.47 -4.21 9.94
N GLU A 186 4.16 -4.25 9.65
CA GLU A 186 3.12 -4.17 10.67
C GLU A 186 3.25 -5.30 11.70
N VAL A 187 3.47 -6.54 11.24
CA VAL A 187 3.67 -7.69 12.12
C VAL A 187 4.93 -7.52 12.97
N ILE A 188 6.07 -7.15 12.36
CA ILE A 188 7.35 -6.95 13.08
C ILE A 188 7.25 -5.81 14.10
N ALA A 189 6.52 -4.75 13.78
CA ALA A 189 6.31 -3.61 14.67
C ALA A 189 5.23 -3.84 15.73
N PHE A 190 4.59 -5.00 15.75
CA PHE A 190 3.41 -5.30 16.59
C PHE A 190 2.30 -4.23 16.42
N ALA A 191 2.14 -3.74 15.20
CA ALA A 191 1.17 -2.71 14.86
C ALA A 191 -0.18 -3.32 14.46
N SER A 192 -0.17 -4.46 13.78
CA SER A 192 -1.38 -5.24 13.49
C SER A 192 -1.43 -6.51 14.33
N TYR A 193 -2.63 -6.96 14.64
CA TYR A 193 -2.82 -8.32 15.10
C TYR A 193 -2.71 -9.28 13.92
N PRO A 194 -2.29 -10.54 14.14
CA PRO A 194 -2.60 -11.60 13.22
C PRO A 194 -4.10 -11.89 13.33
N THR A 195 -4.91 -11.04 12.69
CA THR A 195 -6.35 -11.23 12.55
C THR A 195 -6.65 -11.73 11.17
#